data_4abc16cc594e0ab59e9678a7e7f9880c
#
_entry.id   4abc16cc594e0ab59e9678a7e7f9880c
#
_cell.length_a   1.000
_cell.length_b   1.000
_cell.length_c   1.000
_cell.angle_alpha   90.00
_cell.angle_beta   90.00
_cell.angle_gamma   90.00
#
_symmetry.space_group_name_H-M   'P 1'
#
loop_
_entity.id
_entity.type
_entity.pdbx_description
1 polymer ?
#
loop_
_entity_poly.entity_id
_entity_poly.type
_entity_poly.pdbx_seq_one_letter_code
_entity_poly.pdbx_strand_id
1 'polypeptide(L)'
;MNQILEQLGTYGIVPVVVLQDAAKAEPLAEALCKGGLACAEVTFRTDAAEESIRIMSEKFPEMLVGAGTVLTTEQADRAVKAGAKFIVSPGLNPEVVKWCQAHEVPVIPGIVTPTEMAQAIGLGLTMVKFFPAEPAGGLKYIRAI
;
A
#
# COMPACT_ATOMS: atom_id res chain seq x y z
N MET A 1 -1.22 16.54 6.31
CA MET A 1 -1.33 15.19 5.69
C MET A 1 0.08 14.78 5.26
N ASN A 2 0.39 13.48 5.22
CA ASN A 2 1.72 13.04 4.77
C ASN A 2 1.87 13.28 3.25
N GLN A 3 3.01 13.83 2.83
CA GLN A 3 3.27 14.20 1.42
C GLN A 3 3.11 13.02 0.44
N ILE A 4 3.47 11.81 0.85
CA ILE A 4 3.31 10.60 0.02
C ILE A 4 1.82 10.28 -0.19
N LEU A 5 1.00 10.38 0.86
CA LEU A 5 -0.45 10.16 0.75
C LEU A 5 -1.12 11.22 -0.12
N GLU A 6 -0.69 12.47 -0.05
CA GLU A 6 -1.17 13.55 -0.93
C GLU A 6 -0.81 13.25 -2.39
N GLN A 7 0.42 12.84 -2.64
CA GLN A 7 0.87 12.50 -3.99
C GLN A 7 0.12 11.29 -4.56
N LEU A 8 -0.14 10.24 -3.76
CA LEU A 8 -1.01 9.12 -4.17
C LEU A 8 -2.42 9.61 -4.53
N GLY A 9 -2.96 10.57 -3.77
CA GLY A 9 -4.24 11.20 -4.06
C GLY A 9 -4.29 11.90 -5.41
N THR A 10 -3.19 12.49 -5.87
CA THR A 10 -3.13 13.15 -7.19
C THR A 10 -3.23 12.18 -8.36
N TYR A 11 -2.75 10.94 -8.21
CA TYR A 11 -2.92 9.90 -9.22
C TYR A 11 -4.36 9.41 -9.32
N GLY A 12 -5.10 9.41 -8.21
CA GLY A 12 -6.48 8.92 -8.14
C GLY A 12 -6.65 7.41 -8.30
N ILE A 13 -5.64 6.71 -8.76
CA ILE A 13 -5.60 5.25 -8.96
C ILE A 13 -4.24 4.74 -8.48
N VAL A 14 -4.23 3.66 -7.71
CA VAL A 14 -3.02 2.94 -7.30
C VAL A 14 -3.14 1.48 -7.78
N PRO A 15 -2.36 1.05 -8.79
CA PRO A 15 -2.39 -0.33 -9.25
C PRO A 15 -1.98 -1.30 -8.16
N VAL A 16 -2.79 -2.33 -7.93
CA VAL A 16 -2.47 -3.46 -7.04
C VAL A 16 -1.81 -4.54 -7.88
N VAL A 17 -0.52 -4.78 -7.61
CA VAL A 17 0.34 -5.60 -8.46
C VAL A 17 0.67 -6.93 -7.77
N VAL A 18 0.49 -8.03 -8.49
CA VAL A 18 0.94 -9.37 -8.10
C VAL A 18 1.93 -9.87 -9.14
N LEU A 19 3.20 -9.99 -8.78
CA LEU A 19 4.24 -10.52 -9.66
C LEU A 19 4.71 -11.88 -9.16
N GLN A 20 4.72 -12.87 -10.05
CA GLN A 20 5.26 -14.20 -9.77
C GLN A 20 6.77 -14.27 -10.08
N ASP A 21 7.27 -13.33 -10.88
CA ASP A 21 8.64 -13.24 -11.33
C ASP A 21 9.11 -11.79 -11.24
N ALA A 22 10.15 -11.55 -10.46
CA ALA A 22 10.73 -10.22 -10.26
C ALA A 22 11.31 -9.60 -11.55
N ALA A 23 11.67 -10.42 -12.56
CA ALA A 23 12.09 -9.93 -13.86
C ALA A 23 11.02 -9.10 -14.59
N LYS A 24 9.76 -9.25 -14.21
CA LYS A 24 8.64 -8.46 -14.74
C LYS A 24 8.48 -7.08 -14.08
N ALA A 25 9.19 -6.82 -12.99
CA ALA A 25 9.07 -5.57 -12.24
C ALA A 25 9.54 -4.36 -13.05
N GLU A 26 10.72 -4.45 -13.69
CA GLU A 26 11.29 -3.36 -14.48
C GLU A 26 10.41 -2.96 -15.68
N PRO A 27 10.01 -3.88 -16.58
CA PRO A 27 9.15 -3.50 -17.71
C PRO A 27 7.76 -2.98 -17.27
N LEU A 28 7.22 -3.47 -16.15
CA LEU A 28 5.97 -2.94 -15.60
C LEU A 28 6.14 -1.51 -15.09
N ALA A 29 7.19 -1.24 -14.31
CA ALA A 29 7.48 0.09 -13.81
C ALA A 29 7.70 1.09 -14.95
N GLU A 30 8.46 0.70 -15.97
CA GLU A 30 8.68 1.51 -17.17
C GLU A 30 7.36 1.86 -17.87
N ALA A 31 6.49 0.87 -18.04
CA ALA A 31 5.19 1.06 -18.68
C ALA A 31 4.28 2.01 -17.87
N LEU A 32 4.23 1.84 -16.55
CA LEU A 32 3.45 2.71 -15.65
C LEU A 32 3.98 4.15 -15.68
N CYS A 33 5.28 4.34 -15.56
CA CYS A 33 5.90 5.67 -15.61
C CYS A 33 5.66 6.36 -16.96
N LYS A 34 5.86 5.65 -18.08
CA LYS A 34 5.58 6.18 -19.42
C LYS A 34 4.10 6.51 -19.64
N GLY A 35 3.21 5.76 -18.99
CA GLY A 35 1.76 5.99 -19.01
C GLY A 35 1.30 7.14 -18.10
N GLY A 36 2.19 7.79 -17.36
CA GLY A 36 1.85 8.88 -16.45
C GLY A 36 1.31 8.43 -15.09
N LEU A 37 1.41 7.13 -14.76
CA LEU A 37 0.95 6.55 -13.50
C LEU A 37 2.16 5.97 -12.72
N ALA A 38 3.03 6.85 -12.25
CA ALA A 38 4.27 6.46 -11.57
C ALA A 38 4.00 6.04 -10.10
N CYS A 39 3.11 5.07 -9.89
CA CYS A 39 2.86 4.45 -8.59
C CYS A 39 2.42 3.00 -8.72
N ALA A 40 2.66 2.19 -7.70
CA ALA A 40 2.15 0.82 -7.59
C ALA A 40 2.18 0.30 -6.15
N GLU A 41 1.19 -0.53 -5.80
CA GLU A 41 1.16 -1.35 -4.58
C GLU A 41 1.58 -2.77 -4.96
N VAL A 42 2.83 -3.16 -4.69
CA VAL A 42 3.33 -4.52 -4.94
C VAL A 42 3.00 -5.42 -3.75
N THR A 43 2.20 -6.45 -3.95
CA THR A 43 1.66 -7.25 -2.85
C THR A 43 2.61 -8.38 -2.41
N PHE A 44 2.74 -8.56 -1.09
CA PHE A 44 3.47 -9.66 -0.44
C PHE A 44 2.70 -11.00 -0.52
N ARG A 45 2.06 -11.26 -1.65
CA ARG A 45 1.37 -12.52 -1.96
C ARG A 45 2.28 -13.55 -2.62
N THR A 46 3.48 -13.14 -3.04
CA THR A 46 4.47 -13.99 -3.71
C THR A 46 5.85 -13.72 -3.14
N ASP A 47 6.75 -14.69 -3.32
CA ASP A 47 8.16 -14.55 -2.91
C ASP A 47 8.92 -13.50 -3.76
N ALA A 48 8.40 -13.17 -4.94
CA ALA A 48 8.98 -12.16 -5.82
C ALA A 48 8.72 -10.71 -5.38
N ALA A 49 7.85 -10.48 -4.39
CA ALA A 49 7.39 -9.13 -4.02
C ALA A 49 8.53 -8.22 -3.56
N GLU A 50 9.36 -8.67 -2.63
CA GLU A 50 10.48 -7.89 -2.08
C GLU A 50 11.47 -7.47 -3.16
N GLU A 51 11.91 -8.41 -4.00
CA GLU A 51 12.83 -8.13 -5.09
C GLU A 51 12.19 -7.22 -6.16
N SER A 52 10.90 -7.39 -6.44
CA SER A 52 10.17 -6.51 -7.35
C SER A 52 10.13 -5.06 -6.84
N ILE A 53 9.88 -4.86 -5.55
CA ILE A 53 9.91 -3.52 -4.92
C ILE A 53 11.31 -2.93 -5.06
N ARG A 54 12.36 -3.72 -4.80
CA ARG A 54 13.75 -3.25 -4.90
C ARG A 54 14.07 -2.78 -6.31
N ILE A 55 13.78 -3.59 -7.31
CA ILE A 55 14.03 -3.27 -8.74
C ILE A 55 13.31 -1.98 -9.13
N MET A 56 12.01 -1.87 -8.78
CA MET A 56 11.22 -0.68 -9.12
C MET A 56 11.75 0.57 -8.44
N SER A 57 12.07 0.48 -7.14
CA SER A 57 12.54 1.64 -6.34
C SER A 57 13.93 2.12 -6.75
N GLU A 58 14.83 1.21 -7.10
CA GLU A 58 16.20 1.55 -7.51
C GLU A 58 16.26 2.10 -8.95
N LYS A 59 15.51 1.48 -9.87
CA LYS A 59 15.56 1.87 -11.30
C LYS A 59 14.64 3.03 -11.65
N PHE A 60 13.59 3.24 -10.87
CA PHE A 60 12.60 4.32 -11.07
C PHE A 60 12.41 5.12 -9.77
N PRO A 61 13.42 5.93 -9.36
CA PRO A 61 13.38 6.64 -8.07
C PRO A 61 12.24 7.65 -7.94
N GLU A 62 11.69 8.13 -9.06
CA GLU A 62 10.52 9.00 -9.11
C GLU A 62 9.21 8.26 -8.82
N MET A 63 9.18 6.93 -8.94
CA MET A 63 7.98 6.13 -8.75
C MET A 63 7.64 5.99 -7.27
N LEU A 64 6.37 6.13 -6.92
CA LEU A 64 5.85 5.77 -5.61
C LEU A 64 5.54 4.28 -5.56
N VAL A 65 6.50 3.50 -5.10
CA VAL A 65 6.35 2.06 -4.89
C VAL A 65 5.96 1.81 -3.45
N GLY A 66 4.86 1.11 -3.22
CA GLY A 66 4.43 0.65 -1.91
C GLY A 66 4.34 -0.86 -1.84
N ALA A 67 4.24 -1.39 -0.64
CA ALA A 67 4.02 -2.80 -0.38
C ALA A 67 2.59 -3.04 0.10
N GLY A 68 1.89 -3.97 -0.53
CA GLY A 68 0.56 -4.41 -0.16
C GLY A 68 0.53 -5.80 0.46
N THR A 69 -0.60 -6.14 1.07
CA THR A 69 -0.79 -7.41 1.76
C THR A 69 0.26 -7.65 2.86
N VAL A 70 0.68 -6.55 3.51
CA VAL A 70 1.61 -6.59 4.64
C VAL A 70 0.83 -6.95 5.90
N LEU A 71 1.13 -8.09 6.50
CA LEU A 71 0.37 -8.65 7.62
C LEU A 71 1.15 -8.60 8.95
N THR A 72 2.47 -8.46 8.89
CA THR A 72 3.34 -8.47 10.07
C THR A 72 4.35 -7.33 10.03
N THR A 73 4.93 -7.02 11.18
CA THR A 73 5.99 -6.02 11.30
C THR A 73 7.27 -6.43 10.57
N GLU A 74 7.57 -7.73 10.51
CA GLU A 74 8.71 -8.26 9.75
C GLU A 74 8.55 -8.04 8.25
N GLN A 75 7.32 -8.22 7.73
CA GLN A 75 7.03 -7.92 6.32
C GLN A 75 7.15 -6.41 6.05
N ALA A 76 6.67 -5.57 6.98
CA ALA A 76 6.82 -4.12 6.86
C ALA A 76 8.29 -3.71 6.82
N ASP A 77 9.13 -4.25 7.71
CA ASP A 77 10.58 -4.00 7.74
C ASP A 77 11.26 -4.40 6.43
N ARG A 78 10.97 -5.60 5.94
CA ARG A 78 11.50 -6.09 4.65
C ARG A 78 11.08 -5.21 3.48
N ALA A 79 9.80 -4.81 3.45
CA ALA A 79 9.27 -3.94 2.41
C ALA A 79 9.98 -2.57 2.38
N VAL A 80 10.14 -1.95 3.54
CA VAL A 80 10.81 -0.65 3.67
C VAL A 80 12.29 -0.75 3.30
N LYS A 81 12.99 -1.80 3.73
CA LYS A 81 14.38 -2.07 3.34
C LYS A 81 14.53 -2.30 1.83
N ALA A 82 13.51 -2.85 1.18
CA ALA A 82 13.49 -3.00 -0.28
C ALA A 82 13.18 -1.69 -1.02
N GLY A 83 12.77 -0.63 -0.32
CA GLY A 83 12.51 0.69 -0.90
C GLY A 83 11.03 1.08 -0.96
N ALA A 84 10.12 0.32 -0.32
CA ALA A 84 8.72 0.70 -0.24
C ALA A 84 8.55 2.04 0.50
N LYS A 85 7.80 2.96 -0.11
CA LYS A 85 7.54 4.30 0.42
C LYS A 85 6.24 4.40 1.21
N PHE A 86 5.37 3.41 1.11
CA PHE A 86 4.14 3.28 1.88
C PHE A 86 3.75 1.80 2.03
N ILE A 87 2.96 1.52 3.06
CA ILE A 87 2.50 0.17 3.39
C ILE A 87 0.97 0.11 3.28
N VAL A 88 0.47 -0.99 2.73
CA VAL A 88 -0.97 -1.29 2.66
C VAL A 88 -1.21 -2.68 3.24
N SER A 89 -2.25 -2.81 4.05
CA SER A 89 -2.67 -4.09 4.60
C SER A 89 -4.14 -4.39 4.29
N PRO A 90 -4.55 -5.66 4.21
CA PRO A 90 -5.94 -6.00 3.93
C PRO A 90 -6.88 -5.71 5.11
N GLY A 91 -6.35 -5.61 6.32
CA GLY A 91 -7.08 -5.34 7.55
C GLY A 91 -6.29 -4.45 8.50
N LEU A 92 -6.95 -3.98 9.54
CA LEU A 92 -6.37 -3.13 10.57
C LEU A 92 -5.62 -3.97 11.61
N ASN A 93 -4.30 -3.99 11.52
CA ASN A 93 -3.43 -4.54 12.56
C ASN A 93 -2.73 -3.38 13.30
N PRO A 94 -3.10 -3.11 14.58
CA PRO A 94 -2.51 -2.01 15.34
C PRO A 94 -0.99 -2.11 15.53
N GLU A 95 -0.42 -3.30 15.56
CA GLU A 95 1.03 -3.50 15.69
C GLU A 95 1.77 -3.03 14.44
N VAL A 96 1.28 -3.42 13.27
CA VAL A 96 1.82 -2.95 11.99
C VAL A 96 1.68 -1.44 11.85
N VAL A 97 0.52 -0.88 12.21
CA VAL A 97 0.29 0.57 12.18
C VAL A 97 1.28 1.31 13.07
N LYS A 98 1.43 0.89 14.34
CA LYS A 98 2.38 1.51 15.28
C LYS A 98 3.82 1.37 14.82
N TRP A 99 4.18 0.22 14.27
CA TRP A 99 5.51 0.01 13.70
C TRP A 99 5.79 1.00 12.56
N CYS A 100 4.86 1.13 11.62
CA CYS A 100 4.99 2.08 10.51
C CYS A 100 5.09 3.53 11.00
N GLN A 101 4.28 3.91 11.99
CA GLN A 101 4.32 5.25 12.58
C GLN A 101 5.68 5.54 13.25
N ALA A 102 6.23 4.56 13.98
CA ALA A 102 7.53 4.68 14.64
C ALA A 102 8.70 4.80 13.63
N HIS A 103 8.52 4.31 12.40
CA HIS A 103 9.50 4.38 11.31
C HIS A 103 9.18 5.47 10.29
N GLU A 104 8.18 6.33 10.57
CA GLU A 104 7.76 7.43 9.70
C GLU A 104 7.30 6.99 8.30
N VAL A 105 6.80 5.76 8.18
CA VAL A 105 6.29 5.20 6.93
C VAL A 105 4.76 5.31 6.90
N PRO A 106 4.16 5.92 5.87
CA PRO A 106 2.72 5.97 5.71
C PRO A 106 2.12 4.55 5.61
N VAL A 107 1.01 4.32 6.34
CA VAL A 107 0.29 3.05 6.31
C VAL A 107 -1.19 3.27 6.02
N ILE A 108 -1.74 2.44 5.13
CA ILE A 108 -3.13 2.47 4.68
C ILE A 108 -3.75 1.10 4.97
N PRO A 109 -4.24 0.86 6.21
CA PRO A 109 -4.83 -0.42 6.56
C PRO A 109 -6.25 -0.57 6.00
N GLY A 110 -6.64 -1.81 5.72
CA GLY A 110 -7.99 -2.17 5.34
C GLY A 110 -8.95 -2.08 6.52
N ILE A 111 -10.16 -1.61 6.25
CA ILE A 111 -11.30 -1.62 7.19
C ILE A 111 -12.59 -1.97 6.44
N VAL A 112 -13.59 -2.44 7.18
CA VAL A 112 -14.95 -2.65 6.69
C VAL A 112 -15.96 -2.03 7.64
N THR A 113 -15.78 -2.19 8.95
CA THR A 113 -16.80 -1.87 9.97
C THR A 113 -16.60 -0.50 10.60
N PRO A 114 -17.67 0.12 11.14
CA PRO A 114 -17.56 1.35 11.95
C PRO A 114 -16.61 1.21 13.13
N THR A 115 -16.51 0.03 13.74
CA THR A 115 -15.57 -0.23 14.85
C THR A 115 -14.13 -0.12 14.40
N GLU A 116 -13.78 -0.72 13.26
CA GLU A 116 -12.43 -0.61 12.68
C GLU A 116 -12.11 0.82 12.26
N MET A 117 -13.10 1.55 11.74
CA MET A 117 -12.95 2.97 11.42
C MET A 117 -12.64 3.79 12.68
N ALA A 118 -13.39 3.58 13.78
CA ALA A 118 -13.11 4.25 15.05
C ALA A 118 -11.72 3.92 15.60
N GLN A 119 -11.27 2.68 15.47
CA GLN A 119 -9.92 2.27 15.84
C GLN A 119 -8.85 2.95 14.97
N ALA A 120 -9.06 3.03 13.66
CA ALA A 120 -8.15 3.73 12.76
C ALA A 120 -8.01 5.22 13.11
N ILE A 121 -9.13 5.88 13.41
CA ILE A 121 -9.14 7.28 13.88
C ILE A 121 -8.38 7.40 15.20
N GLY A 122 -8.62 6.49 16.15
CA GLY A 122 -7.91 6.46 17.43
C GLY A 122 -6.39 6.25 17.31
N LEU A 123 -5.94 5.61 16.24
CA LEU A 123 -4.53 5.46 15.88
C LEU A 123 -3.98 6.67 15.10
N GLY A 124 -4.77 7.71 14.88
CA GLY A 124 -4.35 8.93 14.18
C GLY A 124 -4.26 8.77 12.65
N LEU A 125 -4.86 7.74 12.09
CA LEU A 125 -4.85 7.52 10.63
C LEU A 125 -5.83 8.47 9.93
N THR A 126 -5.39 9.02 8.80
CA THR A 126 -6.19 9.95 7.97
C THR A 126 -6.63 9.32 6.65
N MET A 127 -6.11 8.13 6.34
CA MET A 127 -6.45 7.36 5.14
C MET A 127 -6.54 5.88 5.48
N VAL A 128 -7.55 5.23 4.95
CA VAL A 128 -7.80 3.79 5.11
C VAL A 128 -8.24 3.19 3.77
N LYS A 129 -8.10 1.88 3.64
CA LYS A 129 -8.56 1.10 2.49
C LYS A 129 -9.89 0.44 2.85
N PHE A 130 -10.92 0.60 2.04
CA PHE A 130 -12.14 -0.20 2.17
C PHE A 130 -11.98 -1.53 1.42
N PHE A 131 -11.83 -2.62 2.16
CA PHE A 131 -11.48 -3.93 1.57
C PHE A 131 -12.00 -5.10 2.42
N PRO A 132 -12.56 -6.15 1.79
CA PRO A 132 -12.85 -6.29 0.36
C PRO A 132 -14.12 -5.50 -0.05
N ALA A 133 -13.99 -4.56 -0.98
CA ALA A 133 -15.04 -3.56 -1.23
C ALA A 133 -16.37 -4.16 -1.71
N GLU A 134 -16.39 -4.88 -2.83
CA GLU A 134 -17.63 -5.44 -3.38
C GLU A 134 -18.29 -6.49 -2.47
N PRO A 135 -17.57 -7.50 -1.92
CA PRO A 135 -18.16 -8.45 -0.99
C PRO A 135 -18.71 -7.81 0.29
N ALA A 136 -18.15 -6.68 0.72
CA ALA A 136 -18.59 -5.96 1.91
C ALA A 136 -19.78 -5.02 1.68
N GLY A 137 -20.28 -4.89 0.44
CA GLY A 137 -21.42 -4.07 0.09
C GLY A 137 -21.14 -2.85 -0.79
N GLY A 138 -19.90 -2.68 -1.23
CA GLY A 138 -19.49 -1.69 -2.22
C GLY A 138 -19.78 -0.24 -1.83
N LEU A 139 -20.01 0.61 -2.81
CA LEU A 139 -20.27 2.03 -2.61
C LEU A 139 -21.52 2.32 -1.77
N LYS A 140 -22.52 1.42 -1.83
CA LYS A 140 -23.74 1.58 -1.01
C LYS A 140 -23.42 1.48 0.48
N TYR A 141 -22.55 0.55 0.86
CA TYR A 141 -22.13 0.38 2.24
C TYR A 141 -21.26 1.55 2.72
N ILE A 142 -20.26 1.97 1.91
CA ILE A 142 -19.38 3.10 2.25
C ILE A 142 -20.20 4.38 2.53
N ARG A 143 -21.27 4.62 1.77
CA ARG A 143 -22.13 5.79 1.98
C ARG A 143 -22.97 5.72 3.25
N ALA A 144 -23.12 4.53 3.83
CA ALA A 144 -23.95 4.31 5.01
C ALA A 144 -23.15 4.42 6.32
N ILE A 145 -21.84 4.23 6.26
CA ILE A 145 -20.96 4.35 7.43
C ILE A 145 -20.18 5.65 7.39
#